data_3ad73feaf95f4e9c68a033c039d8c182
#
_entry.id   3ad73feaf95f4e9c68a033c039d8c182
#
_cell.length_a   1.000
_cell.length_b   1.000
_cell.length_c   1.000
_cell.angle_alpha   90.00
_cell.angle_beta   90.00
_cell.angle_gamma   90.00
#
_symmetry.space_group_name_H-M   'P 1'
#
loop_
_entity.id
_entity.type
_entity.pdbx_description
1 polymer ?
#
loop_
_entity_poly.entity_id
_entity_poly.type
_entity_poly.pdbx_seq_one_letter_code
_entity_poly.pdbx_strand_id
1 'polypeptide(L)'
;DESTVAARIAEIAAIADPDDGVEFLPGTVATRLIRDDSLYAGVRVTMEARISTASVKLRLDINFGEPVTPAPQVVELPALRPGVESVRVLGYPIETVLAEKLTTAVTLGPANTRIRDYIDIYTLTTTWKLEHVVVRKAVVATAAFRGTVLRPLSEVVSDLIDLRSPAYGAYRLNLGEHGLHLPGEFGEVVRTVVAFGDPVLIEQPAVGSWDPTLRLWSKMAGSPA
;
A
#
# COMPACT_ATOMS: atom_id res chain seq x y z
N ASP A 1 -21.59 -4.90 -7.58
CA ASP A 1 -21.47 -6.35 -7.78
C ASP A 1 -20.48 -6.68 -8.91
N GLU A 2 -20.13 -7.95 -9.09
CA GLU A 2 -19.15 -8.40 -10.10
C GLU A 2 -19.56 -8.02 -11.53
N SER A 3 -20.84 -8.10 -11.86
CA SER A 3 -21.34 -7.81 -13.21
C SER A 3 -21.20 -6.33 -13.55
N THR A 4 -21.46 -5.45 -12.61
CA THR A 4 -21.26 -4.00 -12.76
C THR A 4 -19.79 -3.67 -12.98
N VAL A 5 -18.88 -4.31 -12.24
CA VAL A 5 -17.44 -4.14 -12.42
C VAL A 5 -17.00 -4.62 -13.81
N ALA A 6 -17.44 -5.82 -14.21
CA ALA A 6 -17.10 -6.37 -15.52
C ALA A 6 -17.54 -5.44 -16.65
N ALA A 7 -18.79 -4.95 -16.58
CA ALA A 7 -19.33 -4.03 -17.58
C ALA A 7 -18.52 -2.74 -17.67
N ARG A 8 -18.19 -2.13 -16.52
CA ARG A 8 -17.38 -0.90 -16.49
C ARG A 8 -15.97 -1.08 -17.04
N ILE A 9 -15.32 -2.19 -16.71
CA ILE A 9 -13.97 -2.47 -17.23
C ILE A 9 -14.05 -2.73 -18.75
N ALA A 10 -15.07 -3.43 -19.24
CA ALA A 10 -15.25 -3.65 -20.65
C ALA A 10 -15.53 -2.34 -21.42
N GLU A 11 -16.35 -1.43 -20.86
CA GLU A 11 -16.57 -0.09 -21.41
C GLU A 11 -15.27 0.72 -21.51
N ILE A 12 -14.46 0.73 -20.44
CA ILE A 12 -13.17 1.43 -20.42
C ILE A 12 -12.22 0.81 -21.45
N ALA A 13 -12.14 -0.50 -21.49
CA ALA A 13 -11.27 -1.22 -22.43
C ALA A 13 -11.66 -1.04 -23.90
N ALA A 14 -12.93 -0.67 -24.17
CA ALA A 14 -13.40 -0.37 -25.51
C ALA A 14 -13.02 1.05 -26.00
N ILE A 15 -12.48 1.90 -25.12
CA ILE A 15 -11.94 3.20 -25.51
C ILE A 15 -10.65 2.94 -26.28
N ALA A 16 -10.69 3.17 -27.58
CA ALA A 16 -9.53 2.97 -28.45
C ALA A 16 -8.61 4.20 -28.42
N ASP A 17 -7.33 3.96 -28.22
CA ASP A 17 -6.26 4.92 -28.53
C ASP A 17 -5.35 4.30 -29.61
N PRO A 18 -5.55 4.66 -30.88
CA PRO A 18 -4.83 4.01 -31.97
C PRO A 18 -3.32 4.31 -31.95
N ASP A 19 -2.89 5.31 -31.22
CA ASP A 19 -1.49 5.78 -31.24
C ASP A 19 -0.62 5.06 -30.17
N ASP A 20 -1.23 4.37 -29.19
CA ASP A 20 -0.48 3.68 -28.15
C ASP A 20 -0.02 2.27 -28.55
N GLY A 21 -0.60 1.70 -29.58
CA GLY A 21 -0.29 0.36 -30.11
C GLY A 21 -0.79 -0.78 -29.21
N VAL A 22 -1.68 -0.49 -28.27
CA VAL A 22 -2.30 -1.48 -27.38
C VAL A 22 -3.74 -1.77 -27.83
N GLU A 23 -4.05 -3.02 -28.05
CA GLU A 23 -5.41 -3.50 -28.30
C GLU A 23 -5.92 -4.21 -27.06
N PHE A 24 -6.83 -3.59 -26.32
CA PHE A 24 -7.56 -4.27 -25.26
C PHE A 24 -8.65 -5.18 -25.84
N LEU A 25 -8.86 -6.33 -25.23
CA LEU A 25 -9.86 -7.30 -25.66
C LEU A 25 -11.03 -7.37 -24.68
N PRO A 26 -12.02 -6.46 -24.75
CA PRO A 26 -13.12 -6.36 -23.78
C PRO A 26 -13.91 -7.66 -23.60
N GLY A 27 -14.03 -8.47 -24.66
CA GLY A 27 -14.72 -9.76 -24.62
C GLY A 27 -14.03 -10.83 -23.75
N THR A 28 -12.80 -10.57 -23.29
CA THR A 28 -12.04 -11.47 -22.41
C THR A 28 -12.12 -11.08 -20.94
N VAL A 29 -12.88 -10.02 -20.59
CA VAL A 29 -13.08 -9.59 -19.22
C VAL A 29 -13.73 -10.70 -18.41
N ALA A 30 -13.05 -11.12 -17.35
CA ALA A 30 -13.56 -12.08 -16.39
C ALA A 30 -13.36 -11.55 -14.97
N THR A 31 -14.35 -11.77 -14.11
CA THR A 31 -14.33 -11.33 -12.72
C THR A 31 -14.35 -12.51 -11.77
N ARG A 32 -13.79 -12.32 -10.59
CA ARG A 32 -13.83 -13.26 -9.48
C ARG A 32 -13.81 -12.51 -8.16
N LEU A 33 -14.67 -12.90 -7.23
CA LEU A 33 -14.60 -12.39 -5.86
C LEU A 33 -13.26 -12.78 -5.23
N ILE A 34 -12.58 -11.81 -4.68
CA ILE A 34 -11.44 -12.03 -3.80
C ILE A 34 -12.01 -12.16 -2.40
N ARG A 35 -12.01 -13.38 -1.90
CA ARG A 35 -12.20 -13.65 -0.48
C ARG A 35 -10.81 -13.78 0.10
N ASP A 36 -10.24 -12.66 0.54
CA ASP A 36 -9.09 -12.76 1.43
C ASP A 36 -9.64 -13.19 2.79
N ASP A 37 -9.09 -14.23 3.37
CA ASP A 37 -9.63 -14.97 4.53
C ASP A 37 -9.84 -14.13 5.79
N SER A 38 -9.65 -12.82 5.72
CA SER A 38 -9.71 -12.01 6.91
C SER A 38 -10.49 -10.70 6.82
N LEU A 39 -10.57 -9.96 5.70
CA LEU A 39 -10.99 -8.56 5.88
C LEU A 39 -11.78 -7.89 4.74
N TYR A 40 -11.70 -8.28 3.45
CA TYR A 40 -12.33 -7.48 2.37
C TYR A 40 -12.95 -8.32 1.26
N ALA A 41 -14.17 -7.94 0.87
CA ALA A 41 -14.76 -8.39 -0.38
C ALA A 41 -14.23 -7.48 -1.51
N GLY A 42 -13.27 -7.97 -2.26
CA GLY A 42 -12.78 -7.35 -3.49
C GLY A 42 -13.23 -8.12 -4.72
N VAL A 43 -13.12 -7.50 -5.88
CA VAL A 43 -13.32 -8.14 -7.17
C VAL A 43 -12.00 -8.13 -7.94
N ARG A 44 -11.52 -9.30 -8.28
CA ARG A 44 -10.40 -9.44 -9.23
C ARG A 44 -10.95 -9.48 -10.64
N VAL A 45 -10.46 -8.58 -11.48
CA VAL A 45 -10.71 -8.56 -12.90
C VAL A 45 -9.49 -9.05 -13.63
N THR A 46 -9.69 -9.90 -14.63
CA THR A 46 -8.65 -10.27 -15.59
C THR A 46 -9.13 -9.95 -16.99
N MET A 47 -8.23 -9.50 -17.85
CA MET A 47 -8.49 -9.17 -19.23
C MET A 47 -7.24 -9.42 -20.06
N GLU A 48 -7.38 -9.73 -21.34
CA GLU A 48 -6.28 -9.81 -22.29
C GLU A 48 -6.12 -8.49 -23.05
N ALA A 49 -4.88 -8.16 -23.34
CA ALA A 49 -4.50 -7.10 -24.26
C ALA A 49 -3.45 -7.63 -25.24
N ARG A 50 -3.32 -6.98 -26.39
CA ARG A 50 -2.29 -7.25 -27.39
C ARG A 50 -1.41 -6.02 -27.60
N ILE A 51 -0.13 -6.27 -27.74
CA ILE A 51 0.85 -5.28 -28.17
C ILE A 51 1.61 -5.91 -29.34
N SER A 52 1.29 -5.49 -30.56
CA SER A 52 1.76 -6.17 -31.78
C SER A 52 1.35 -7.66 -31.77
N THR A 53 2.31 -8.57 -31.75
CA THR A 53 2.08 -10.03 -31.70
C THR A 53 2.06 -10.61 -30.28
N ALA A 54 2.40 -9.82 -29.28
CA ALA A 54 2.44 -10.28 -27.89
C ALA A 54 1.06 -10.19 -27.22
N SER A 55 0.65 -11.27 -26.55
CA SER A 55 -0.54 -11.26 -25.67
C SER A 55 -0.10 -10.99 -24.24
N VAL A 56 -0.79 -10.05 -23.59
CA VAL A 56 -0.53 -9.63 -22.21
C VAL A 56 -1.80 -9.85 -21.38
N LYS A 57 -1.68 -10.56 -20.26
CA LYS A 57 -2.80 -10.71 -19.32
C LYS A 57 -2.73 -9.61 -18.27
N LEU A 58 -3.75 -8.75 -18.25
CA LEU A 58 -3.95 -7.73 -17.24
C LEU A 58 -4.73 -8.30 -16.06
N ARG A 59 -4.41 -7.83 -14.86
CA ARG A 59 -5.12 -8.14 -13.63
C ARG A 59 -5.27 -6.90 -12.78
N LEU A 60 -6.51 -6.64 -12.36
CA LEU A 60 -6.90 -5.55 -11.49
C LEU A 60 -7.58 -6.14 -10.26
N ASP A 61 -7.22 -5.70 -9.08
CA ASP A 61 -7.90 -6.03 -7.84
C ASP A 61 -8.63 -4.76 -7.36
N ILE A 62 -9.95 -4.83 -7.26
CA ILE A 62 -10.82 -3.69 -6.98
C ILE A 62 -11.48 -3.91 -5.63
N ASN A 63 -11.26 -2.99 -4.70
CA ASN A 63 -11.89 -2.97 -3.38
C ASN A 63 -12.98 -1.90 -3.33
N PHE A 64 -13.95 -2.08 -2.44
CA PHE A 64 -15.07 -1.17 -2.29
C PHE A 64 -15.25 -0.75 -0.83
N GLY A 65 -15.59 0.53 -0.67
CA GLY A 65 -16.07 1.06 0.60
C GLY A 65 -15.00 1.42 1.61
N GLU A 66 -13.74 1.10 1.37
CA GLU A 66 -12.67 1.48 2.29
C GLU A 66 -12.45 2.99 2.28
N PRO A 67 -12.35 3.66 3.43
CA PRO A 67 -12.18 5.10 3.49
C PRO A 67 -10.81 5.53 2.96
N VAL A 68 -10.79 6.47 2.03
CA VAL A 68 -9.55 7.11 1.58
C VAL A 68 -9.38 8.42 2.36
N THR A 69 -8.42 8.44 3.27
CA THR A 69 -8.18 9.57 4.18
C THR A 69 -6.68 9.92 4.20
N PRO A 70 -6.28 11.14 3.83
CA PRO A 70 -7.08 12.20 3.19
C PRO A 70 -7.77 11.79 1.88
N ALA A 71 -8.58 12.69 1.29
CA ALA A 71 -9.22 12.41 0.00
C ALA A 71 -8.20 12.08 -1.09
N PRO A 72 -8.57 11.27 -2.11
CA PRO A 72 -7.71 10.96 -3.25
C PRO A 72 -7.16 12.21 -3.90
N GLN A 73 -5.91 12.16 -4.33
CA GLN A 73 -5.21 13.28 -4.96
C GLN A 73 -4.86 12.96 -6.41
N VAL A 74 -4.81 13.98 -7.24
CA VAL A 74 -4.30 13.81 -8.60
C VAL A 74 -2.79 13.64 -8.51
N VAL A 75 -2.31 12.49 -8.95
CA VAL A 75 -0.89 12.18 -9.08
C VAL A 75 -0.50 12.07 -10.54
N GLU A 76 0.71 12.46 -10.86
CA GLU A 76 1.26 12.36 -12.19
C GLU A 76 2.18 11.15 -12.27
N LEU A 77 1.80 10.19 -13.12
CA LEU A 77 2.63 9.03 -13.40
C LEU A 77 3.56 9.37 -14.56
N PRO A 78 4.89 9.33 -14.35
CA PRO A 78 5.83 9.63 -15.41
C PRO A 78 5.70 8.59 -16.53
N ALA A 79 5.83 9.07 -17.77
CA ALA A 79 5.85 8.17 -18.91
C ALA A 79 7.09 7.26 -18.87
N LEU A 80 6.89 5.99 -19.20
CA LEU A 80 7.98 5.00 -19.25
C LEU A 80 8.78 5.10 -20.56
N ARG A 81 8.27 5.79 -21.56
CA ARG A 81 8.93 5.97 -22.87
C ARG A 81 9.28 7.44 -23.09
N PRO A 82 10.47 7.74 -23.67
CA PRO A 82 10.80 9.10 -24.07
C PRO A 82 9.79 9.67 -25.09
N GLY A 83 9.43 10.95 -24.94
CA GLY A 83 8.52 11.64 -25.86
C GLY A 83 7.03 11.36 -25.66
N VAL A 84 6.66 10.58 -24.64
CA VAL A 84 5.26 10.37 -24.24
C VAL A 84 4.95 11.26 -23.05
N GLU A 85 3.76 11.83 -23.04
CA GLU A 85 3.31 12.65 -21.91
C GLU A 85 3.02 11.79 -20.66
N SER A 86 3.20 12.39 -19.49
CA SER A 86 2.81 11.78 -18.22
C SER A 86 1.30 11.63 -18.11
N VAL A 87 0.86 10.62 -17.35
CA VAL A 87 -0.56 10.34 -17.14
C VAL A 87 -0.99 10.84 -15.78
N ARG A 88 -2.07 11.62 -15.74
CA ARG A 88 -2.67 12.11 -14.49
C ARG A 88 -3.79 11.18 -14.03
N VAL A 89 -3.65 10.63 -12.84
CA VAL A 89 -4.63 9.71 -12.24
C VAL A 89 -4.98 10.14 -10.82
N LEU A 90 -6.14 9.69 -10.35
CA LEU A 90 -6.45 9.77 -8.91
C LEU A 90 -5.70 8.67 -8.19
N GLY A 91 -4.82 9.06 -7.28
CA GLY A 91 -4.03 8.16 -6.45
C GLY A 91 -4.41 8.22 -4.98
N TYR A 92 -4.11 7.16 -4.25
CA TYR A 92 -4.23 7.15 -2.81
C TYR A 92 -3.14 8.01 -2.18
N PRO A 93 -3.48 8.83 -1.17
CA PRO A 93 -2.48 9.46 -0.31
C PRO A 93 -1.63 8.40 0.40
N ILE A 94 -0.38 8.74 0.64
CA ILE A 94 0.57 7.84 1.34
C ILE A 94 0.02 7.44 2.72
N GLU A 95 -0.65 8.36 3.39
CA GLU A 95 -1.25 8.15 4.71
C GLU A 95 -2.33 7.06 4.68
N THR A 96 -3.14 6.99 3.61
CA THR A 96 -4.10 5.90 3.41
C THR A 96 -3.38 4.57 3.23
N VAL A 97 -2.36 4.52 2.39
CA VAL A 97 -1.55 3.30 2.16
C VAL A 97 -0.92 2.81 3.47
N LEU A 98 -0.35 3.73 4.25
CA LEU A 98 0.23 3.42 5.56
C LEU A 98 -0.82 2.92 6.55
N ALA A 99 -2.00 3.56 6.59
CA ALA A 99 -3.09 3.17 7.47
C ALA A 99 -3.58 1.74 7.19
N GLU A 100 -3.77 1.39 5.93
CA GLU A 100 -4.15 0.04 5.51
C GLU A 100 -3.11 -1.01 5.95
N LYS A 101 -1.83 -0.74 5.71
CA LYS A 101 -0.74 -1.66 6.05
C LYS A 101 -0.52 -1.80 7.55
N LEU A 102 -0.56 -0.70 8.30
CA LEU A 102 -0.44 -0.71 9.76
C LEU A 102 -1.62 -1.45 10.41
N THR A 103 -2.85 -1.18 9.96
CA THR A 103 -4.04 -1.88 10.46
C THR A 103 -3.97 -3.38 10.16
N THR A 104 -3.52 -3.76 8.96
CA THR A 104 -3.29 -5.16 8.60
C THR A 104 -2.23 -5.81 9.48
N ALA A 105 -1.11 -5.11 9.75
CA ALA A 105 -0.05 -5.60 10.61
C ALA A 105 -0.55 -5.87 12.05
N VAL A 106 -1.36 -4.96 12.60
CA VAL A 106 -1.99 -5.13 13.92
C VAL A 106 -2.94 -6.33 13.94
N THR A 107 -3.77 -6.46 12.88
CA THR A 107 -4.77 -7.54 12.82
C THR A 107 -4.14 -8.92 12.71
N LEU A 108 -3.12 -9.08 11.87
CA LEU A 108 -2.46 -10.36 11.61
C LEU A 108 -1.42 -10.73 12.70
N GLY A 109 -0.85 -9.73 13.38
CA GLY A 109 0.12 -9.94 14.45
C GLY A 109 1.28 -10.85 14.04
N PRO A 110 1.76 -11.76 14.93
CA PRO A 110 2.91 -12.64 14.66
C PRO A 110 2.66 -13.61 13.49
N ALA A 111 1.41 -13.96 13.20
CA ALA A 111 1.04 -14.83 12.10
C ALA A 111 1.19 -14.16 10.71
N ASN A 112 1.48 -12.85 10.68
CA ASN A 112 1.58 -12.09 9.45
C ASN A 112 2.68 -12.64 8.53
N THR A 113 2.28 -13.09 7.33
CA THR A 113 3.18 -13.55 6.28
C THR A 113 3.52 -12.45 5.26
N ARG A 114 2.90 -11.28 5.39
CA ARG A 114 2.98 -10.18 4.43
C ARG A 114 4.21 -9.30 4.71
N ILE A 115 5.41 -9.85 4.57
CA ILE A 115 6.66 -9.11 4.78
C ILE A 115 6.75 -7.85 3.90
N ARG A 116 6.10 -7.87 2.73
CA ARG A 116 6.07 -6.73 1.81
C ARG A 116 5.39 -5.51 2.44
N ASP A 117 4.37 -5.69 3.28
CA ASP A 117 3.72 -4.57 3.95
C ASP A 117 4.69 -3.84 4.89
N TYR A 118 5.55 -4.56 5.60
CA TYR A 118 6.61 -3.96 6.42
C TYR A 118 7.66 -3.25 5.59
N ILE A 119 8.05 -3.83 4.45
CA ILE A 119 9.01 -3.23 3.51
C ILE A 119 8.44 -1.95 2.91
N ASP A 120 7.17 -1.96 2.53
CA ASP A 120 6.49 -0.79 1.97
C ASP A 120 6.37 0.34 3.01
N ILE A 121 5.96 0.02 4.25
CA ILE A 121 5.94 1.01 5.34
C ILE A 121 7.34 1.57 5.56
N TYR A 122 8.38 0.72 5.63
CA TYR A 122 9.76 1.17 5.77
C TYR A 122 10.16 2.12 4.64
N THR A 123 9.93 1.73 3.40
CA THR A 123 10.30 2.52 2.21
C THR A 123 9.59 3.87 2.20
N LEU A 124 8.29 3.89 2.45
CA LEU A 124 7.51 5.13 2.48
C LEU A 124 7.96 6.06 3.62
N THR A 125 8.20 5.50 4.81
CA THR A 125 8.60 6.31 5.98
C THR A 125 10.05 6.76 5.95
N THR A 126 10.93 6.10 5.21
CA THR A 126 12.30 6.56 4.99
C THR A 126 12.44 7.53 3.81
N THR A 127 11.38 7.71 3.04
CA THR A 127 11.35 8.60 1.88
C THR A 127 10.60 9.91 2.15
N TRP A 128 9.49 9.84 2.90
CA TRP A 128 8.55 10.96 3.00
C TRP A 128 8.46 11.51 4.42
N LYS A 129 8.41 12.84 4.51
CA LYS A 129 8.02 13.54 5.73
C LYS A 129 6.50 13.42 5.89
N LEU A 130 6.02 13.02 7.06
CA LEU A 130 4.62 12.73 7.33
C LEU A 130 4.16 13.44 8.61
N GLU A 131 2.92 13.94 8.59
CA GLU A 131 2.33 14.61 9.75
C GLU A 131 1.54 13.61 10.60
N HIS A 132 1.87 13.53 11.90
CA HIS A 132 1.25 12.58 12.83
C HIS A 132 -0.28 12.64 12.80
N VAL A 133 -0.85 13.84 12.88
CA VAL A 133 -2.30 14.04 12.93
C VAL A 133 -3.00 13.52 11.68
N VAL A 134 -2.36 13.62 10.51
CA VAL A 134 -2.92 13.17 9.22
C VAL A 134 -2.87 11.64 9.14
N VAL A 135 -1.71 11.04 9.45
CA VAL A 135 -1.55 9.57 9.48
C VAL A 135 -2.48 8.95 10.52
N ARG A 136 -2.56 9.53 11.73
CA ARG A 136 -3.45 9.04 12.79
C ARG A 136 -4.91 9.05 12.35
N LYS A 137 -5.35 10.12 11.70
CA LYS A 137 -6.73 10.22 11.17
C LYS A 137 -7.03 9.12 10.15
N ALA A 138 -6.09 8.83 9.24
CA ALA A 138 -6.21 7.74 8.29
C ALA A 138 -6.30 6.37 8.99
N VAL A 139 -5.38 6.11 9.94
CA VAL A 139 -5.36 4.86 10.72
C VAL A 139 -6.66 4.63 11.47
N VAL A 140 -7.20 5.66 12.15
CA VAL A 140 -8.47 5.55 12.89
C VAL A 140 -9.62 5.27 11.94
N ALA A 141 -9.70 5.95 10.79
CA ALA A 141 -10.76 5.74 9.80
C ALA A 141 -10.72 4.31 9.24
N THR A 142 -9.55 3.83 8.86
CA THR A 142 -9.35 2.47 8.35
C THR A 142 -9.68 1.43 9.42
N ALA A 143 -9.21 1.60 10.65
CA ALA A 143 -9.47 0.68 11.74
C ALA A 143 -10.96 0.61 12.09
N ALA A 144 -11.65 1.76 12.11
CA ALA A 144 -13.11 1.82 12.36
C ALA A 144 -13.88 1.07 11.27
N PHE A 145 -13.53 1.28 10.00
CA PHE A 145 -14.15 0.56 8.89
C PHE A 145 -13.93 -0.95 8.97
N ARG A 146 -12.73 -1.36 9.36
CA ARG A 146 -12.33 -2.77 9.47
C ARG A 146 -12.75 -3.45 10.77
N GLY A 147 -13.28 -2.71 11.74
CA GLY A 147 -13.57 -3.25 13.08
C GLY A 147 -12.32 -3.70 13.83
N THR A 148 -11.16 -3.13 13.51
CA THR A 148 -9.88 -3.49 14.12
C THR A 148 -9.66 -2.70 15.39
N VAL A 149 -9.35 -3.37 16.49
CA VAL A 149 -8.91 -2.73 17.73
C VAL A 149 -7.43 -2.37 17.58
N LEU A 150 -7.14 -1.07 17.60
CA LEU A 150 -5.78 -0.57 17.49
C LEU A 150 -5.00 -0.88 18.79
N ARG A 151 -3.75 -1.29 18.61
CA ARG A 151 -2.76 -1.54 19.66
C ARG A 151 -1.35 -1.33 19.12
N PRO A 152 -0.35 -1.11 19.97
CA PRO A 152 1.02 -0.92 19.52
C PRO A 152 1.53 -2.12 18.71
N LEU A 153 2.29 -1.87 17.65
CA LEU A 153 2.96 -2.92 16.90
C LEU A 153 3.99 -3.64 17.76
N SER A 154 4.66 -2.93 18.66
CA SER A 154 5.64 -3.50 19.60
C SER A 154 5.06 -4.67 20.42
N GLU A 155 3.75 -4.69 20.66
CA GLU A 155 3.09 -5.78 21.37
C GLU A 155 2.80 -7.00 20.49
N VAL A 156 2.77 -6.81 19.16
CA VAL A 156 2.29 -7.85 18.22
C VAL A 156 3.37 -8.41 17.31
N VAL A 157 4.58 -7.84 17.32
CA VAL A 157 5.67 -8.25 16.41
C VAL A 157 6.79 -9.04 17.10
N SER A 158 6.60 -9.49 18.35
CA SER A 158 7.66 -10.13 19.16
C SER A 158 8.39 -11.26 18.40
N ASP A 159 7.66 -12.19 17.82
CA ASP A 159 8.21 -13.35 17.15
C ASP A 159 8.34 -13.19 15.62
N LEU A 160 7.82 -12.06 15.09
CA LEU A 160 7.75 -11.83 13.65
C LEU A 160 9.14 -11.79 13.01
N ILE A 161 10.11 -11.17 13.70
CA ILE A 161 11.46 -10.99 13.17
C ILE A 161 12.08 -12.36 12.90
N ASP A 162 12.07 -13.25 13.91
CA ASP A 162 12.67 -14.58 13.79
C ASP A 162 11.96 -15.45 12.76
N LEU A 163 10.61 -15.39 12.74
CA LEU A 163 9.79 -16.16 11.84
C LEU A 163 9.92 -15.72 10.37
N ARG A 164 10.22 -14.46 10.11
CA ARG A 164 10.18 -13.88 8.75
C ARG A 164 11.52 -13.47 8.18
N SER A 165 12.60 -13.43 8.97
CA SER A 165 13.94 -13.10 8.49
C SER A 165 14.39 -13.94 7.28
N PRO A 166 14.15 -15.27 7.23
CA PRO A 166 14.51 -16.06 6.05
C PRO A 166 13.76 -15.62 4.79
N ALA A 167 12.44 -15.36 4.90
CA ALA A 167 11.63 -14.91 3.78
C ALA A 167 12.04 -13.50 3.30
N TYR A 168 12.39 -12.62 4.23
CA TYR A 168 12.93 -11.29 3.92
C TYR A 168 14.27 -11.38 3.19
N GLY A 169 15.19 -12.21 3.66
CA GLY A 169 16.49 -12.44 3.00
C GLY A 169 16.32 -12.90 1.55
N ALA A 170 15.45 -13.89 1.33
CA ALA A 170 15.12 -14.39 0.00
C ALA A 170 14.48 -13.32 -0.89
N TYR A 171 13.56 -12.53 -0.34
CA TYR A 171 12.93 -11.41 -1.07
C TYR A 171 13.95 -10.37 -1.50
N ARG A 172 14.82 -9.93 -0.57
CA ARG A 172 15.86 -8.93 -0.83
C ARG A 172 16.85 -9.39 -1.90
N LEU A 173 17.26 -10.67 -1.86
CA LEU A 173 18.13 -11.26 -2.87
C LEU A 173 17.46 -11.30 -4.26
N ASN A 174 16.17 -11.62 -4.33
CA ASN A 174 15.41 -11.63 -5.58
C ASN A 174 15.23 -10.25 -6.21
N LEU A 175 15.32 -9.18 -5.44
CA LEU A 175 15.30 -7.81 -5.96
C LEU A 175 16.63 -7.39 -6.63
N GLY A 176 17.72 -8.14 -6.41
CA GLY A 176 19.05 -7.78 -6.93
C GLY A 176 19.45 -6.35 -6.50
N GLU A 177 19.89 -5.53 -7.46
CA GLU A 177 20.30 -4.15 -7.19
C GLU A 177 19.18 -3.29 -6.60
N HIS A 178 17.93 -3.56 -6.95
CA HIS A 178 16.77 -2.85 -6.37
C HIS A 178 16.57 -3.13 -4.88
N GLY A 179 17.19 -4.16 -4.33
CA GLY A 179 17.16 -4.47 -2.90
C GLY A 179 18.24 -3.78 -2.07
N LEU A 180 19.18 -3.06 -2.70
CA LEU A 180 20.32 -2.45 -2.00
C LEU A 180 19.92 -1.32 -1.03
N HIS A 181 18.81 -0.64 -1.28
CA HIS A 181 18.29 0.40 -0.39
C HIS A 181 17.63 -0.18 0.88
N LEU A 182 17.34 -1.47 0.92
CA LEU A 182 16.75 -2.14 2.06
C LEU A 182 17.83 -2.59 3.06
N PRO A 183 17.56 -2.52 4.37
CA PRO A 183 18.48 -3.04 5.39
C PRO A 183 18.90 -4.49 5.15
N GLY A 184 20.07 -4.86 5.62
CA GLY A 184 20.53 -6.26 5.60
C GLY A 184 19.65 -7.19 6.43
N GLU A 185 19.16 -6.66 7.56
CA GLU A 185 18.42 -7.41 8.57
C GLU A 185 16.95 -7.00 8.64
N PHE A 186 16.03 -7.96 8.64
CA PHE A 186 14.60 -7.69 8.77
C PHE A 186 14.25 -6.95 10.08
N GLY A 187 14.99 -7.24 11.13
CA GLY A 187 14.84 -6.56 12.42
C GLY A 187 15.00 -5.05 12.35
N GLU A 188 15.84 -4.51 11.44
CA GLU A 188 15.94 -3.06 11.24
C GLU A 188 14.70 -2.48 10.59
N VAL A 189 14.15 -3.17 9.59
CA VAL A 189 12.86 -2.81 8.97
C VAL A 189 11.77 -2.75 10.03
N VAL A 190 11.61 -3.81 10.82
CA VAL A 190 10.56 -3.90 11.84
C VAL A 190 10.73 -2.82 12.91
N ARG A 191 11.96 -2.57 13.40
CA ARG A 191 12.20 -1.50 14.38
C ARG A 191 11.79 -0.12 13.86
N THR A 192 12.09 0.20 12.60
CA THR A 192 11.67 1.46 11.97
C THR A 192 10.16 1.54 11.86
N VAL A 193 9.50 0.45 11.44
CA VAL A 193 8.04 0.36 11.33
C VAL A 193 7.36 0.53 12.69
N VAL A 194 7.90 -0.05 13.76
CA VAL A 194 7.42 0.09 15.14
C VAL A 194 7.60 1.55 15.62
N ALA A 195 8.79 2.13 15.42
CA ALA A 195 9.06 3.51 15.83
C ALA A 195 8.12 4.52 15.15
N PHE A 196 7.75 4.27 13.89
CA PHE A 196 6.77 5.06 13.16
C PHE A 196 5.34 4.75 13.60
N GLY A 197 4.99 3.47 13.69
CA GLY A 197 3.62 3.00 13.82
C GLY A 197 3.05 3.17 15.23
N ASP A 198 3.79 2.85 16.27
CA ASP A 198 3.26 2.87 17.62
C ASP A 198 2.64 4.22 18.02
N PRO A 199 3.28 5.37 17.77
CA PRO A 199 2.68 6.66 18.09
C PRO A 199 1.38 6.97 17.36
N VAL A 200 1.15 6.43 16.15
CA VAL A 200 -0.09 6.64 15.40
C VAL A 200 -1.15 5.58 15.67
N LEU A 201 -0.79 4.46 16.30
CA LEU A 201 -1.70 3.37 16.63
C LEU A 201 -2.35 3.53 18.01
N ILE A 202 -1.68 4.18 18.95
CA ILE A 202 -2.21 4.41 20.31
C ILE A 202 -2.86 5.78 20.44
N GLU A 203 -3.73 5.92 21.42
CA GLU A 203 -4.30 7.22 21.78
C GLU A 203 -3.29 7.97 22.67
N GLN A 204 -2.71 9.00 22.12
CA GLN A 204 -1.75 9.86 22.81
C GLN A 204 -1.85 11.29 22.25
N PRO A 205 -1.32 12.30 22.97
CA PRO A 205 -1.19 13.64 22.44
C PRO A 205 -0.46 13.62 21.09
N ALA A 206 -0.92 14.45 20.15
CA ALA A 206 -0.31 14.53 18.84
C ALA A 206 1.18 14.92 18.98
N VAL A 207 2.03 14.19 18.28
CA VAL A 207 3.43 14.57 18.05
C VAL A 207 3.50 15.37 16.75
N GLY A 208 4.68 15.91 16.40
CA GLY A 208 4.83 16.72 15.20
C GLY A 208 4.88 15.91 13.91
N SER A 209 5.92 16.15 13.13
CA SER A 209 6.15 15.42 11.88
C SER A 209 7.20 14.33 12.03
N TRP A 210 7.08 13.30 11.21
CA TRP A 210 8.09 12.26 11.05
C TRP A 210 9.24 12.76 10.20
N ASP A 211 10.47 12.60 10.71
CA ASP A 211 11.69 12.84 9.95
C ASP A 211 12.16 11.53 9.32
N PRO A 212 12.16 11.42 7.97
CA PRO A 212 12.54 10.19 7.27
C PRO A 212 14.03 9.83 7.43
N THR A 213 14.90 10.81 7.68
CA THR A 213 16.34 10.61 7.84
C THR A 213 16.68 10.16 9.25
N LEU A 214 16.14 10.85 10.25
CA LEU A 214 16.35 10.52 11.66
C LEU A 214 15.50 9.34 12.11
N ARG A 215 14.42 9.01 11.38
CA ARG A 215 13.44 7.97 11.72
C ARG A 215 12.83 8.19 13.11
N LEU A 216 12.45 9.42 13.35
CA LEU A 216 11.87 9.85 14.61
C LEU A 216 10.73 10.85 14.38
N TRP A 217 9.73 10.81 15.26
CA TRP A 217 8.71 11.83 15.36
C TRP A 217 9.27 13.06 16.08
N SER A 218 9.12 14.25 15.51
CA SER A 218 9.47 15.50 16.18
C SER A 218 8.49 15.78 17.32
N LYS A 219 8.93 16.57 18.31
CA LYS A 219 8.00 17.14 19.29
C LYS A 219 7.16 18.24 18.62
N MET A 220 5.90 18.38 19.04
CA MET A 220 5.11 19.55 18.60
C MET A 220 5.78 20.82 19.10
N ALA A 221 5.93 21.82 18.22
CA ALA A 221 6.37 23.14 18.62
C ALA A 221 5.32 23.74 19.57
N GLY A 222 5.68 23.93 20.84
CA GLY A 222 4.81 24.52 21.87
C GLY A 222 4.35 23.59 23.00
N SER A 223 4.77 22.34 23.09
CA SER A 223 4.60 21.56 24.32
C SER A 223 5.64 22.02 25.35
N PRO A 224 5.21 22.56 26.51
CA PRO A 224 6.15 22.86 27.59
C PRO A 224 6.81 21.56 28.08
N ALA A 225 8.07 21.67 28.46
CA ALA A 225 8.88 20.61 29.02
C ALA A 225 8.37 20.14 30.38
#